data_d380b0fe6722becaf140faea15478cd3
#
_entry.id   d380b0fe6722becaf140faea15478cd3
#
_cell.length_a   1.000
_cell.length_b   1.000
_cell.length_c   1.000
_cell.angle_alpha   90.00
_cell.angle_beta   90.00
_cell.angle_gamma   90.00
#
_symmetry.space_group_name_H-M   'P 1'
#
loop_
_entity.id
_entity.type
_entity.pdbx_description
1 polymer ?
#
loop_
_entity_poly.entity_id
_entity_poly.type
_entity_poly.pdbx_seq_one_letter_code
_entity_poly.pdbx_strand_id
1 'polypeptide(L)'
;MSLESLAQPPGQAPGEGELGAPQNEGQNGGRGGFGGRGGFGGRGGFGGRGGFGGRGGFGGRNQGPGGPGGPNAKDQLLVEKFDADGDGRLNTQERAEARKSLDATNSGGGRGGPGGRGRMMAEGKPGPKVEPGDVTEYSDQPLYDPSVLRTLFLTFGSDDWEQELAVFKSTDVEVPAKLTVDGEQYKEVGVSFRGASSFFSIPEGLKRSLNISIDYLDSGQRLHGFKTLNLLNCNGDASLMSTVLYSSIVGSKIPTPRANFMNVVINGESWGVYCNVEQFNGDFVKANYGTKKGARWKVHGSPRGDGGLRYLGEDIEPYRERFEIKSKDDEQSWRDLIALCKLLNETPADELEDKLNGVLDIDGALWFLAADIALINSDGYWTRASDYNIYKDPAGVFHVLPHDMNESFRPTRGGGGPGGGGPGGGG
;
A
#
# COMPACT_ATOMS: atom_id res chain seq x y z
N MET A 1 -5.54 49.85 -7.88
CA MET A 1 -6.87 49.67 -7.29
C MET A 1 -6.76 48.52 -6.33
N SER A 2 -6.81 48.83 -5.05
CA SER A 2 -6.71 47.88 -3.92
C SER A 2 -8.01 47.10 -3.80
N LEU A 3 -7.91 45.80 -3.55
CA LEU A 3 -9.01 45.01 -3.03
C LEU A 3 -8.58 44.46 -1.66
N GLU A 4 -8.91 45.25 -0.65
CA GLU A 4 -9.01 44.82 0.74
C GLU A 4 -10.35 44.13 0.98
N SER A 5 -10.31 43.23 1.94
CA SER A 5 -11.41 42.81 2.82
C SER A 5 -12.41 41.80 2.32
N LEU A 6 -12.47 40.69 3.07
CA LEU A 6 -13.58 40.43 4.00
C LEU A 6 -13.29 39.18 4.82
N ALA A 7 -12.70 39.37 6.00
CA ALA A 7 -12.80 38.44 7.10
C ALA A 7 -13.99 38.85 7.97
N GLN A 8 -15.00 37.98 8.13
CA GLN A 8 -15.98 38.11 9.20
C GLN A 8 -15.74 37.07 10.29
N PRO A 9 -15.84 37.40 11.56
CA PRO A 9 -15.70 36.47 12.67
C PRO A 9 -16.99 35.65 12.90
N PRO A 10 -16.89 34.47 13.53
CA PRO A 10 -18.03 33.59 13.78
C PRO A 10 -18.95 34.16 14.88
N GLY A 11 -20.24 34.19 14.59
CA GLY A 11 -21.29 34.61 15.48
C GLY A 11 -21.52 33.65 16.64
N GLN A 12 -21.92 34.23 17.76
CA GLN A 12 -22.28 33.61 19.03
C GLN A 12 -23.43 32.63 18.91
N ALA A 13 -23.35 31.54 19.67
CA ALA A 13 -24.40 30.57 19.90
C ALA A 13 -25.55 31.15 20.75
N PRO A 14 -26.81 30.81 20.52
CA PRO A 14 -27.91 31.11 21.44
C PRO A 14 -28.03 30.02 22.53
N GLY A 15 -28.49 30.50 23.67
CA GLY A 15 -28.52 29.93 24.99
C GLY A 15 -29.25 28.62 25.22
N GLU A 16 -28.93 28.15 26.39
CA GLU A 16 -29.43 26.97 27.09
C GLU A 16 -30.96 27.01 27.23
N GLY A 17 -31.59 25.90 26.86
CA GLY A 17 -32.98 25.55 27.19
C GLY A 17 -32.99 24.25 27.95
N GLU A 18 -33.24 24.36 29.26
CA GLU A 18 -33.59 23.22 30.12
C GLU A 18 -34.78 22.47 29.55
N LEU A 19 -34.65 21.18 29.41
CA LEU A 19 -35.81 20.27 29.33
C LEU A 19 -35.57 19.06 30.23
N GLY A 20 -36.46 18.95 31.20
CA GLY A 20 -36.56 18.05 32.28
C GLY A 20 -36.58 16.56 31.93
N ALA A 21 -36.10 15.81 32.87
CA ALA A 21 -36.17 14.37 32.95
C ALA A 21 -37.62 13.90 33.23
N PRO A 22 -38.10 12.78 32.70
CA PRO A 22 -39.16 12.04 33.31
C PRO A 22 -38.61 10.94 34.22
N GLN A 23 -38.97 11.05 35.47
CA GLN A 23 -38.96 9.93 36.42
C GLN A 23 -40.00 8.91 35.98
N ASN A 24 -39.67 7.64 36.08
CA ASN A 24 -40.71 6.61 36.21
C ASN A 24 -40.24 5.57 37.22
N GLU A 25 -41.04 5.55 38.29
CA GLU A 25 -40.99 4.59 39.39
C GLU A 25 -41.61 3.24 38.98
N GLY A 26 -41.15 2.20 39.62
CA GLY A 26 -42.01 1.14 40.15
C GLY A 26 -41.93 -0.21 39.44
N GLN A 27 -41.45 -1.08 40.10
CA GLN A 27 -41.92 -2.22 40.91
C GLN A 27 -41.45 -3.60 40.36
N ASN A 28 -40.57 -4.21 41.14
CA ASN A 28 -40.85 -5.38 42.00
C ASN A 28 -41.12 -6.75 41.32
N GLY A 29 -40.34 -7.74 41.72
CA GLY A 29 -40.71 -9.17 41.80
C GLY A 29 -39.72 -10.09 41.08
N GLY A 30 -38.89 -10.77 41.78
CA GLY A 30 -39.07 -12.01 42.43
C GLY A 30 -37.88 -12.95 42.21
N ARG A 31 -37.17 -13.22 43.24
CA ARG A 31 -36.54 -14.46 43.74
C ARG A 31 -36.32 -15.65 42.79
N GLY A 32 -35.10 -16.18 42.88
CA GLY A 32 -34.77 -17.56 42.55
C GLY A 32 -33.29 -17.81 42.55
N GLY A 33 -32.70 -18.08 43.72
CA GLY A 33 -31.34 -18.56 43.87
C GLY A 33 -31.30 -20.08 43.94
N PHE A 34 -30.15 -20.64 43.60
CA PHE A 34 -29.53 -21.91 44.03
C PHE A 34 -28.18 -21.89 43.34
N GLY A 35 -27.02 -21.95 43.96
CA GLY A 35 -26.52 -22.75 45.03
C GLY A 35 -25.94 -24.05 44.49
N GLY A 36 -24.63 -24.16 44.39
CA GLY A 36 -24.01 -25.44 44.10
C GLY A 36 -22.49 -25.36 43.91
N ARG A 37 -21.74 -25.59 44.97
CA ARG A 37 -20.33 -25.89 45.05
C ARG A 37 -20.00 -27.23 44.39
N GLY A 38 -18.74 -27.40 43.92
CA GLY A 38 -18.15 -28.69 43.66
C GLY A 38 -16.77 -28.58 42.99
N GLY A 39 -15.72 -28.58 43.79
CA GLY A 39 -14.37 -28.82 43.30
C GLY A 39 -14.02 -30.31 43.34
N PHE A 40 -12.88 -30.66 42.73
CA PHE A 40 -11.97 -31.80 42.84
C PHE A 40 -11.41 -32.01 41.44
N GLY A 41 -10.12 -31.94 41.12
CA GLY A 41 -9.01 -32.67 41.63
C GLY A 41 -8.92 -34.03 40.94
N GLY A 42 -7.94 -34.23 40.05
CA GLY A 42 -7.67 -35.54 39.52
C GLY A 42 -6.61 -35.59 38.44
N ARG A 43 -5.43 -35.99 38.77
CA ARG A 43 -4.30 -36.44 37.92
C ARG A 43 -4.70 -37.64 37.07
N GLY A 44 -4.06 -37.78 35.90
CA GLY A 44 -3.95 -39.08 35.23
C GLY A 44 -3.43 -38.91 33.79
N GLY A 45 -2.14 -39.19 33.59
CA GLY A 45 -1.62 -39.43 32.25
C GLY A 45 -1.96 -40.83 31.81
N PHE A 46 -1.98 -41.03 30.49
CA PHE A 46 -1.48 -42.24 29.81
C PHE A 46 -1.53 -42.03 28.31
N GLY A 47 -0.50 -42.50 27.64
CA GLY A 47 -0.30 -42.45 26.21
C GLY A 47 -1.24 -43.37 25.42
N GLY A 48 -1.38 -43.04 24.15
CA GLY A 48 -2.11 -43.87 23.19
C GLY A 48 -1.75 -43.45 21.76
N ARG A 49 -0.94 -44.27 21.13
CA ARG A 49 -0.67 -44.27 19.68
C ARG A 49 -1.97 -44.40 18.90
N GLY A 50 -2.06 -43.66 17.78
CA GLY A 50 -3.09 -43.89 16.78
C GLY A 50 -2.93 -42.91 15.64
N GLY A 51 -2.11 -43.25 14.63
CA GLY A 51 -2.03 -42.52 13.40
C GLY A 51 -3.24 -42.81 12.53
N PHE A 52 -3.82 -41.76 11.92
CA PHE A 52 -4.59 -41.86 10.70
C PHE A 52 -4.22 -40.67 9.81
N GLY A 53 -3.73 -41.02 8.63
CA GLY A 53 -3.35 -40.08 7.58
C GLY A 53 -4.56 -39.36 7.03
N GLY A 54 -4.50 -38.04 7.07
CA GLY A 54 -5.38 -37.09 6.37
C GLY A 54 -4.55 -36.36 5.32
N ARG A 55 -4.59 -36.83 4.07
CA ARG A 55 -4.06 -36.13 2.90
C ARG A 55 -4.80 -34.82 2.72
N GLY A 56 -4.08 -33.73 2.63
CA GLY A 56 -4.59 -32.41 2.29
C GLY A 56 -3.57 -31.31 2.60
N GLY A 57 -2.29 -31.58 2.43
CA GLY A 57 -1.25 -30.57 2.51
C GLY A 57 -1.20 -29.79 1.20
N PHE A 58 -1.62 -28.51 1.25
CA PHE A 58 -1.17 -27.55 0.27
C PHE A 58 0.34 -27.45 0.41
N GLY A 59 1.05 -28.05 -0.53
CA GLY A 59 2.50 -27.93 -0.67
C GLY A 59 2.87 -26.52 -1.08
N GLY A 60 2.87 -25.61 -0.11
CA GLY A 60 3.59 -24.35 -0.21
C GLY A 60 5.07 -24.69 -0.09
N ARG A 61 5.80 -24.62 -1.19
CA ARG A 61 7.27 -24.57 -1.15
C ARG A 61 7.67 -23.46 -0.21
N ASN A 62 8.52 -23.77 0.75
CA ASN A 62 9.24 -22.86 1.62
C ASN A 62 10.04 -21.83 0.80
N GLN A 63 9.37 -20.78 0.33
CA GLN A 63 10.02 -19.51 0.06
C GLN A 63 9.78 -18.67 1.30
N GLY A 64 10.82 -18.50 2.10
CA GLY A 64 10.79 -17.53 3.19
C GLY A 64 10.48 -16.13 2.64
N PRO A 65 10.10 -15.15 3.49
CA PRO A 65 9.68 -13.81 3.06
C PRO A 65 10.67 -13.04 2.19
N GLY A 66 11.90 -13.50 2.03
CA GLY A 66 12.98 -12.90 1.25
C GLY A 66 13.55 -13.76 0.14
N GLY A 67 12.87 -14.85 -0.28
CA GLY A 67 13.30 -15.64 -1.45
C GLY A 67 13.02 -14.92 -2.78
N PRO A 68 13.77 -15.21 -3.86
CA PRO A 68 13.52 -14.60 -5.18
C PRO A 68 12.05 -14.79 -5.58
N GLY A 69 11.33 -13.69 -5.82
CA GLY A 69 9.93 -13.69 -6.20
C GLY A 69 8.90 -13.69 -5.06
N GLY A 70 9.30 -13.56 -3.79
CA GLY A 70 8.38 -13.32 -2.67
C GLY A 70 7.88 -11.88 -2.62
N PRO A 71 6.78 -11.58 -1.90
CA PRO A 71 6.22 -10.23 -1.81
C PRO A 71 7.19 -9.20 -1.21
N ASN A 72 8.21 -9.63 -0.49
CA ASN A 72 9.26 -8.80 0.11
C ASN A 72 10.65 -9.12 -0.48
N ALA A 73 10.71 -9.74 -1.66
CA ALA A 73 11.99 -9.95 -2.34
C ALA A 73 12.58 -8.58 -2.70
N LYS A 74 13.86 -8.38 -2.38
CA LYS A 74 14.61 -7.21 -2.88
C LYS A 74 14.69 -7.31 -4.40
N ASP A 75 14.55 -6.17 -5.07
CA ASP A 75 14.71 -6.10 -6.51
C ASP A 75 16.11 -6.57 -6.90
N GLN A 76 16.19 -7.35 -7.99
CA GLN A 76 17.47 -7.76 -8.55
C GLN A 76 18.08 -6.56 -9.27
N LEU A 77 19.31 -6.23 -8.93
CA LEU A 77 20.06 -5.16 -9.57
C LEU A 77 20.62 -5.68 -10.90
N LEU A 78 19.99 -5.34 -12.00
CA LEU A 78 20.37 -5.72 -13.35
C LEU A 78 20.97 -4.54 -14.12
N VAL A 79 20.59 -3.31 -13.80
CA VAL A 79 21.10 -2.12 -14.48
C VAL A 79 22.62 -2.08 -14.37
N GLU A 80 23.20 -2.12 -13.17
CA GLU A 80 24.64 -2.13 -12.97
C GLU A 80 25.37 -3.24 -13.75
N LYS A 81 24.69 -4.38 -13.95
CA LYS A 81 25.28 -5.57 -14.60
C LYS A 81 25.25 -5.51 -16.12
N PHE A 82 24.23 -4.90 -16.71
CA PHE A 82 23.95 -4.94 -18.15
C PHE A 82 24.02 -3.58 -18.83
N ASP A 83 24.16 -2.49 -18.09
CA ASP A 83 24.38 -1.12 -18.59
C ASP A 83 25.80 -1.00 -19.14
N ALA A 84 25.96 -1.25 -20.44
CA ALA A 84 27.27 -1.26 -21.09
C ALA A 84 27.75 0.14 -21.49
N ASP A 85 26.82 1.08 -21.71
CA ASP A 85 27.13 2.46 -22.09
C ASP A 85 27.24 3.40 -20.88
N GLY A 86 26.85 2.94 -19.68
CA GLY A 86 27.05 3.66 -18.41
C GLY A 86 26.07 4.82 -18.21
N ASP A 87 24.91 4.80 -18.89
CA ASP A 87 23.92 5.87 -18.80
C ASP A 87 22.93 5.70 -17.63
N GLY A 88 23.05 4.60 -16.88
CA GLY A 88 22.24 4.27 -15.71
C GLY A 88 20.89 3.64 -16.07
N ARG A 89 20.70 3.18 -17.29
CA ARG A 89 19.50 2.54 -17.81
C ARG A 89 19.89 1.40 -18.75
N LEU A 90 18.90 0.57 -19.11
CA LEU A 90 19.13 -0.44 -20.12
C LEU A 90 18.44 -0.05 -21.44
N ASN A 91 19.22 0.12 -22.51
CA ASN A 91 18.70 0.28 -23.86
C ASN A 91 18.10 -1.04 -24.38
N THR A 92 17.53 -1.05 -25.57
CA THR A 92 16.85 -2.25 -26.13
C THR A 92 17.73 -3.48 -26.21
N GLN A 93 19.01 -3.32 -26.57
CA GLN A 93 19.95 -4.44 -26.69
C GLN A 93 20.31 -4.99 -25.31
N GLU A 94 20.60 -4.12 -24.38
CA GLU A 94 20.97 -4.45 -22.99
C GLU A 94 19.78 -5.13 -22.27
N ARG A 95 18.56 -4.64 -22.46
CA ARG A 95 17.35 -5.32 -21.95
C ARG A 95 17.19 -6.71 -22.56
N ALA A 96 17.46 -6.90 -23.85
CA ALA A 96 17.42 -8.21 -24.47
C ALA A 96 18.44 -9.19 -23.88
N GLU A 97 19.62 -8.72 -23.52
CA GLU A 97 20.65 -9.53 -22.84
C GLU A 97 20.25 -9.85 -21.39
N ALA A 98 19.72 -8.86 -20.67
CA ALA A 98 19.22 -9.05 -19.32
C ALA A 98 18.05 -10.06 -19.27
N ARG A 99 17.11 -10.01 -20.23
CA ARG A 99 16.01 -11.00 -20.39
C ARG A 99 16.57 -12.41 -20.57
N LYS A 100 17.54 -12.62 -21.47
CA LYS A 100 18.19 -13.94 -21.68
C LYS A 100 18.80 -14.50 -20.39
N SER A 101 19.42 -13.62 -19.60
CA SER A 101 20.01 -14.01 -18.31
C SER A 101 18.95 -14.46 -17.29
N LEU A 102 17.80 -13.81 -17.25
CA LEU A 102 16.68 -14.18 -16.38
C LEU A 102 16.04 -15.51 -16.83
N ASP A 103 15.88 -15.74 -18.13
CA ASP A 103 15.34 -16.98 -18.67
C ASP A 103 16.27 -18.17 -18.36
N ALA A 104 17.58 -17.99 -18.43
CA ALA A 104 18.55 -19.01 -18.09
C ALA A 104 18.50 -19.41 -16.61
N THR A 105 18.26 -18.48 -15.71
CA THR A 105 18.11 -18.74 -14.27
C THR A 105 16.77 -19.38 -13.93
N ASN A 106 15.71 -19.08 -14.67
CA ASN A 106 14.37 -19.65 -14.47
C ASN A 106 14.19 -21.04 -15.09
N SER A 107 15.03 -21.44 -16.05
CA SER A 107 14.96 -22.77 -16.68
C SER A 107 15.35 -23.91 -15.73
N GLY A 108 15.97 -23.62 -14.57
CA GLY A 108 16.29 -24.60 -13.51
C GLY A 108 15.18 -24.83 -12.48
N GLY A 109 14.15 -24.01 -12.46
CA GLY A 109 13.02 -24.06 -11.52
C GLY A 109 11.73 -24.40 -12.25
N GLY A 110 11.35 -25.67 -12.26
CA GLY A 110 10.23 -26.29 -12.97
C GLY A 110 9.07 -25.38 -13.30
N ARG A 111 8.77 -25.27 -14.59
CA ARG A 111 7.48 -24.82 -15.11
C ARG A 111 6.38 -25.45 -14.27
N GLY A 112 5.58 -24.61 -13.60
CA GLY A 112 4.34 -25.05 -12.99
C GLY A 112 3.50 -25.72 -14.06
N GLY A 113 3.36 -27.06 -13.95
CA GLY A 113 2.60 -27.85 -14.90
C GLY A 113 1.13 -27.41 -14.94
N PRO A 114 0.40 -27.69 -16.03
CA PRO A 114 -1.02 -27.40 -16.18
C PRO A 114 -1.82 -28.37 -15.29
N GLY A 115 -2.02 -28.00 -14.01
CA GLY A 115 -2.68 -28.86 -13.02
C GLY A 115 -3.42 -28.13 -11.91
N GLY A 116 -3.57 -26.81 -11.98
CA GLY A 116 -4.50 -26.05 -11.15
C GLY A 116 -5.87 -26.12 -11.80
N ARG A 117 -6.85 -26.72 -11.12
CA ARG A 117 -8.26 -26.72 -11.54
C ARG A 117 -8.68 -25.28 -11.84
N GLY A 118 -8.83 -25.01 -13.15
CA GLY A 118 -9.13 -23.68 -13.68
C GLY A 118 -10.46 -23.18 -13.15
N ARG A 119 -10.40 -22.16 -12.30
CA ARG A 119 -11.37 -21.12 -12.40
C ARG A 119 -11.13 -20.55 -13.81
N MET A 120 -12.11 -20.71 -14.72
CA MET A 120 -12.12 -20.00 -16.00
C MET A 120 -12.04 -18.50 -15.65
N MET A 121 -10.84 -17.95 -15.64
CA MET A 121 -10.67 -16.50 -15.58
C MET A 121 -11.07 -15.99 -16.97
N ALA A 122 -11.94 -14.99 -17.01
CA ALA A 122 -12.32 -14.39 -18.28
C ALA A 122 -11.06 -13.91 -18.99
N GLU A 123 -10.89 -14.27 -20.24
CA GLU A 123 -9.86 -13.69 -21.09
C GLU A 123 -10.07 -12.19 -21.18
N GLY A 124 -8.99 -11.42 -21.11
CA GLY A 124 -9.03 -9.97 -21.35
C GLY A 124 -9.60 -9.70 -22.75
N LYS A 125 -10.47 -8.71 -22.85
CA LYS A 125 -10.94 -8.21 -24.14
C LYS A 125 -10.24 -6.90 -24.43
N PRO A 126 -9.76 -6.68 -25.67
CA PRO A 126 -9.21 -5.41 -26.08
C PRO A 126 -10.17 -4.27 -25.74
N GLY A 127 -9.63 -3.18 -25.17
CA GLY A 127 -10.39 -1.97 -24.94
C GLY A 127 -10.67 -1.20 -26.23
N PRO A 128 -11.53 -0.19 -26.18
CA PRO A 128 -11.75 0.68 -27.34
C PRO A 128 -10.47 1.41 -27.72
N LYS A 129 -10.30 1.71 -29.01
CA LYS A 129 -9.25 2.58 -29.49
C LYS A 129 -9.56 4.02 -29.13
N VAL A 130 -8.55 4.74 -28.65
CA VAL A 130 -8.66 6.14 -28.21
C VAL A 130 -7.41 6.88 -28.68
N GLU A 131 -7.62 8.01 -29.34
CA GLU A 131 -6.55 8.89 -29.81
C GLU A 131 -6.45 10.15 -28.91
N PRO A 132 -5.29 10.83 -28.84
CA PRO A 132 -5.15 12.04 -28.04
C PRO A 132 -6.17 13.15 -28.37
N GLY A 133 -6.61 13.25 -29.63
CA GLY A 133 -7.63 14.22 -30.03
C GLY A 133 -9.06 13.90 -29.60
N ASP A 134 -9.30 12.71 -29.03
CA ASP A 134 -10.64 12.28 -28.60
C ASP A 134 -10.94 12.63 -27.13
N VAL A 135 -9.95 13.16 -26.40
CA VAL A 135 -10.06 13.38 -24.95
C VAL A 135 -9.94 14.85 -24.58
N THR A 136 -10.53 15.21 -23.45
CA THR A 136 -10.38 16.57 -22.91
C THR A 136 -9.01 16.74 -22.27
N GLU A 137 -8.37 17.86 -22.53
CA GLU A 137 -7.11 18.28 -21.96
C GLU A 137 -7.35 19.16 -20.72
N TYR A 138 -6.48 19.03 -19.71
CA TYR A 138 -6.59 19.72 -18.42
C TYR A 138 -5.25 20.32 -17.99
N SER A 139 -4.54 20.95 -18.93
CA SER A 139 -3.18 21.48 -18.72
C SER A 139 -3.06 22.48 -17.57
N ASP A 140 -4.13 23.25 -17.29
CA ASP A 140 -4.15 24.24 -16.22
C ASP A 140 -4.60 23.70 -14.84
N GLN A 141 -4.98 22.42 -14.78
CA GLN A 141 -5.46 21.81 -13.54
C GLN A 141 -4.35 21.04 -12.81
N PRO A 142 -4.30 21.07 -11.48
CA PRO A 142 -3.33 20.28 -10.71
C PRO A 142 -3.41 18.79 -11.04
N LEU A 143 -2.27 18.07 -10.92
CA LEU A 143 -2.21 16.64 -11.21
C LEU A 143 -3.22 15.82 -10.39
N TYR A 144 -3.39 16.16 -9.11
CA TYR A 144 -4.25 15.47 -8.16
C TYR A 144 -5.60 16.18 -7.93
N ASP A 145 -6.09 16.91 -8.92
CA ASP A 145 -7.44 17.48 -8.85
C ASP A 145 -8.49 16.35 -8.91
N PRO A 146 -9.32 16.16 -7.88
CA PRO A 146 -10.31 15.07 -7.85
C PRO A 146 -11.48 15.28 -8.81
N SER A 147 -11.66 16.48 -9.34
CA SER A 147 -12.72 16.82 -10.31
C SER A 147 -12.33 16.51 -11.76
N VAL A 148 -11.07 16.14 -12.01
CA VAL A 148 -10.50 15.93 -13.34
C VAL A 148 -10.22 14.44 -13.57
N LEU A 149 -10.72 13.91 -14.67
CA LEU A 149 -10.36 12.58 -15.16
C LEU A 149 -9.42 12.72 -16.38
N ARG A 150 -8.11 12.86 -16.08
CA ARG A 150 -7.06 13.03 -17.10
C ARG A 150 -6.75 11.71 -17.79
N THR A 151 -6.40 11.76 -19.05
CA THR A 151 -6.00 10.59 -19.84
C THR A 151 -4.49 10.60 -20.11
N LEU A 152 -3.83 9.48 -19.81
CA LEU A 152 -2.43 9.22 -20.12
C LEU A 152 -2.34 8.28 -21.31
N PHE A 153 -1.51 8.65 -22.30
CA PHE A 153 -1.19 7.83 -23.46
C PHE A 153 0.25 7.33 -23.33
N LEU A 154 0.42 6.02 -23.19
CA LEU A 154 1.71 5.34 -23.21
C LEU A 154 1.88 4.63 -24.55
N THR A 155 3.01 4.89 -25.23
CA THR A 155 3.36 4.19 -26.46
C THR A 155 4.70 3.50 -26.27
N PHE A 156 4.66 2.18 -26.18
CA PHE A 156 5.85 1.34 -26.15
C PHE A 156 6.39 1.10 -27.53
N GLY A 157 7.71 0.92 -27.64
CA GLY A 157 8.38 0.64 -28.90
C GLY A 157 8.24 -0.80 -29.41
N SER A 158 7.66 -1.69 -28.61
CA SER A 158 7.51 -3.11 -28.90
C SER A 158 6.09 -3.59 -28.58
N ASP A 159 5.58 -4.53 -29.37
CA ASP A 159 4.26 -5.14 -29.14
C ASP A 159 4.26 -6.11 -27.94
N ASP A 160 5.44 -6.63 -27.55
CA ASP A 160 5.60 -7.52 -26.39
C ASP A 160 5.84 -6.78 -25.05
N TRP A 161 5.47 -5.50 -24.99
CA TRP A 161 5.69 -4.62 -23.85
C TRP A 161 5.19 -5.19 -22.51
N GLU A 162 4.03 -5.85 -22.50
CA GLU A 162 3.46 -6.43 -21.27
C GLU A 162 4.33 -7.58 -20.75
N GLN A 163 4.82 -8.42 -21.67
CA GLN A 163 5.72 -9.52 -21.34
C GLN A 163 7.09 -8.99 -20.88
N GLU A 164 7.60 -7.93 -21.53
CA GLU A 164 8.84 -7.29 -21.12
C GLU A 164 8.73 -6.71 -19.71
N LEU A 165 7.67 -5.96 -19.40
CA LEU A 165 7.38 -5.47 -18.04
C LEU A 165 7.25 -6.62 -17.03
N ALA A 166 6.66 -7.76 -17.42
CA ALA A 166 6.47 -8.89 -16.55
C ALA A 166 7.80 -9.62 -16.23
N VAL A 167 8.69 -9.71 -17.19
CA VAL A 167 10.04 -10.30 -17.02
C VAL A 167 10.87 -9.45 -16.06
N PHE A 168 10.80 -8.12 -16.18
CA PHE A 168 11.53 -7.21 -15.30
C PHE A 168 10.84 -6.89 -13.97
N LYS A 169 9.70 -7.52 -13.71
CA LYS A 169 9.06 -7.39 -12.40
C LYS A 169 9.98 -7.92 -11.30
N SER A 170 10.17 -7.14 -10.25
CA SER A 170 11.13 -7.41 -9.16
C SER A 170 12.60 -7.27 -9.58
N THR A 171 12.86 -6.35 -10.50
CA THR A 171 14.20 -5.86 -10.85
C THR A 171 14.21 -4.34 -10.80
N ASP A 172 15.38 -3.74 -10.93
CA ASP A 172 15.59 -2.29 -11.05
C ASP A 172 15.43 -1.77 -12.49
N VAL A 173 15.03 -2.63 -13.45
CA VAL A 173 14.87 -2.27 -14.86
C VAL A 173 13.49 -1.69 -15.12
N GLU A 174 13.44 -0.53 -15.74
CA GLU A 174 12.24 0.09 -16.28
C GLU A 174 12.24 -0.02 -17.81
N VAL A 175 11.06 -0.21 -18.39
CA VAL A 175 10.87 -0.28 -19.86
C VAL A 175 10.48 1.11 -20.36
N PRO A 176 11.21 1.68 -21.33
CA PRO A 176 10.92 3.01 -21.85
C PRO A 176 9.62 3.04 -22.66
N ALA A 177 8.86 4.12 -22.48
CA ALA A 177 7.67 4.43 -23.27
C ALA A 177 7.60 5.94 -23.55
N LYS A 178 6.95 6.31 -24.66
CA LYS A 178 6.55 7.70 -24.91
C LYS A 178 5.31 7.99 -24.11
N LEU A 179 5.25 9.16 -23.48
CA LEU A 179 4.10 9.62 -22.72
C LEU A 179 3.51 10.86 -23.40
N THR A 180 2.17 10.87 -23.58
CA THR A 180 1.42 12.07 -23.94
C THR A 180 0.33 12.28 -22.91
N VAL A 181 0.24 13.49 -22.37
CA VAL A 181 -0.76 13.91 -21.39
C VAL A 181 -1.16 15.36 -21.68
N ASP A 182 -2.45 15.66 -21.69
CA ASP A 182 -2.98 17.01 -21.92
C ASP A 182 -2.41 17.68 -23.19
N GLY A 183 -2.27 16.91 -24.27
CA GLY A 183 -1.69 17.38 -25.54
C GLY A 183 -0.17 17.53 -25.56
N GLU A 184 0.49 17.45 -24.38
CA GLU A 184 1.94 17.57 -24.27
C GLU A 184 2.62 16.21 -24.41
N GLN A 185 3.70 16.17 -25.21
CA GLN A 185 4.55 14.98 -25.35
C GLN A 185 5.79 15.11 -24.45
N TYR A 186 5.98 14.11 -23.60
CA TYR A 186 7.13 13.99 -22.73
C TYR A 186 8.22 13.14 -23.38
N LYS A 187 9.49 13.42 -23.06
CA LYS A 187 10.59 12.52 -23.39
C LYS A 187 10.28 11.14 -22.80
N GLU A 188 11.01 10.13 -23.25
CA GLU A 188 10.81 8.76 -22.76
C GLU A 188 10.74 8.70 -21.23
N VAL A 189 9.71 8.02 -20.77
CA VAL A 189 9.46 7.72 -19.36
C VAL A 189 9.76 6.25 -19.08
N GLY A 190 10.19 5.93 -17.87
CA GLY A 190 10.40 4.57 -17.43
C GLY A 190 9.09 3.97 -16.89
N VAL A 191 8.72 2.78 -17.33
CA VAL A 191 7.53 2.10 -16.87
C VAL A 191 7.89 0.75 -16.26
N SER A 192 7.30 0.41 -15.12
CA SER A 192 7.41 -0.90 -14.50
C SER A 192 6.08 -1.35 -13.91
N PHE A 193 5.86 -2.67 -13.78
CA PHE A 193 4.75 -3.18 -13.00
C PHE A 193 5.03 -3.02 -11.51
N ARG A 194 3.99 -2.63 -10.75
CA ARG A 194 4.06 -2.51 -9.30
C ARG A 194 3.11 -3.45 -8.59
N GLY A 195 3.25 -3.49 -7.26
CA GLY A 195 2.45 -4.36 -6.38
C GLY A 195 3.00 -5.78 -6.34
N ALA A 196 2.66 -6.53 -5.30
CA ALA A 196 2.99 -7.93 -5.15
C ALA A 196 1.75 -8.79 -5.44
N SER A 197 0.82 -8.89 -4.49
CA SER A 197 -0.42 -9.67 -4.66
C SER A 197 -1.23 -9.21 -5.87
N SER A 198 -1.34 -7.89 -6.09
CA SER A 198 -2.05 -7.31 -7.24
C SER A 198 -1.39 -7.55 -8.59
N PHE A 199 -0.12 -7.97 -8.62
CA PHE A 199 0.55 -8.41 -9.84
C PHE A 199 0.40 -9.92 -10.06
N PHE A 200 0.79 -10.74 -9.07
CA PHE A 200 0.84 -12.20 -9.23
C PHE A 200 -0.55 -12.85 -9.32
N SER A 201 -1.60 -12.20 -8.82
CA SER A 201 -2.97 -12.69 -8.91
C SER A 201 -3.69 -12.30 -10.21
N ILE A 202 -3.10 -11.41 -11.02
CA ILE A 202 -3.70 -10.91 -12.25
C ILE A 202 -3.04 -11.58 -13.46
N PRO A 203 -3.81 -12.29 -14.31
CA PRO A 203 -3.29 -12.86 -15.55
C PRO A 203 -2.76 -11.80 -16.52
N GLU A 204 -1.95 -12.25 -17.46
CA GLU A 204 -1.55 -11.49 -18.64
C GLU A 204 -2.78 -11.05 -19.46
N GLY A 205 -2.70 -9.88 -20.08
CA GLY A 205 -3.82 -9.28 -20.82
C GLY A 205 -4.86 -8.61 -19.93
N LEU A 206 -4.68 -8.58 -18.61
CA LEU A 206 -5.57 -7.91 -17.68
C LEU A 206 -4.85 -6.74 -16.99
N LYS A 207 -5.65 -5.76 -16.55
CA LYS A 207 -5.18 -4.51 -15.96
C LYS A 207 -4.33 -4.74 -14.71
N ARG A 208 -3.02 -4.47 -14.79
CA ARG A 208 -2.04 -4.49 -13.71
C ARG A 208 -1.65 -3.08 -13.28
N SER A 209 -1.19 -2.93 -12.04
CA SER A 209 -0.72 -1.62 -11.54
C SER A 209 0.63 -1.24 -12.15
N LEU A 210 0.77 0.05 -12.47
CA LEU A 210 1.97 0.61 -13.12
C LEU A 210 2.66 1.62 -12.19
N ASN A 211 3.97 1.69 -12.27
CA ASN A 211 4.79 2.81 -11.84
C ASN A 211 5.37 3.48 -13.09
N ILE A 212 5.35 4.81 -13.13
CA ILE A 212 5.89 5.59 -14.24
C ILE A 212 6.87 6.61 -13.68
N SER A 213 8.13 6.50 -14.09
CA SER A 213 9.20 7.45 -13.80
C SER A 213 9.26 8.50 -14.90
N ILE A 214 8.72 9.68 -14.60
CA ILE A 214 8.68 10.81 -15.55
C ILE A 214 10.09 11.32 -15.83
N ASP A 215 10.95 11.30 -14.82
CA ASP A 215 12.34 11.75 -14.88
C ASP A 215 13.33 10.68 -15.42
N TYR A 216 12.82 9.63 -16.08
CA TYR A 216 13.61 8.50 -16.58
C TYR A 216 14.72 8.91 -17.54
N LEU A 217 14.41 9.59 -18.65
CA LEU A 217 15.40 10.05 -19.62
C LEU A 217 15.99 11.41 -19.23
N ASP A 218 15.20 12.28 -18.64
CA ASP A 218 15.59 13.64 -18.25
C ASP A 218 15.27 13.84 -16.76
N SER A 219 16.30 13.88 -15.94
CA SER A 219 16.18 14.03 -14.48
C SER A 219 15.44 15.31 -14.06
N GLY A 220 15.31 16.31 -14.94
CA GLY A 220 14.55 17.54 -14.75
C GLY A 220 13.07 17.43 -15.17
N GLN A 221 12.69 16.41 -15.95
CA GLN A 221 11.35 16.27 -16.48
C GLN A 221 10.32 16.06 -15.37
N ARG A 222 9.19 16.76 -15.46
CA ARG A 222 8.09 16.67 -14.48
C ARG A 222 6.74 16.75 -15.18
N LEU A 223 5.77 15.98 -14.69
CA LEU A 223 4.36 16.14 -15.03
C LEU A 223 3.68 16.92 -13.87
N HIS A 224 3.28 18.16 -14.12
CA HIS A 224 2.72 19.07 -13.10
C HIS A 224 3.55 19.12 -11.79
N GLY A 225 4.89 19.09 -11.92
CA GLY A 225 5.81 19.11 -10.78
C GLY A 225 6.14 17.75 -10.16
N PHE A 226 5.50 16.67 -10.63
CA PHE A 226 5.73 15.30 -10.14
C PHE A 226 6.66 14.51 -11.08
N LYS A 227 7.51 13.70 -10.47
CA LYS A 227 8.46 12.83 -11.18
C LYS A 227 8.05 11.38 -11.24
N THR A 228 7.01 10.97 -10.50
CA THR A 228 6.55 9.59 -10.43
C THR A 228 5.04 9.53 -10.37
N LEU A 229 4.44 8.64 -11.14
CA LEU A 229 3.03 8.27 -11.05
C LEU A 229 2.91 6.84 -10.57
N ASN A 230 1.98 6.60 -9.63
CA ASN A 230 1.62 5.25 -9.19
C ASN A 230 0.18 4.97 -9.59
N LEU A 231 0.00 4.21 -10.64
CA LEU A 231 -1.30 3.86 -11.20
C LEU A 231 -1.75 2.50 -10.68
N LEU A 232 -2.67 2.51 -9.72
CA LEU A 232 -3.18 1.29 -9.10
C LEU A 232 -4.33 0.72 -9.94
N ASN A 233 -4.32 -0.59 -10.17
CA ASN A 233 -5.40 -1.30 -10.83
C ASN A 233 -6.66 -1.48 -9.96
N CYS A 234 -6.56 -1.15 -8.67
CA CYS A 234 -7.62 -1.31 -7.68
C CYS A 234 -8.18 -2.74 -7.62
N ASN A 235 -7.30 -3.74 -7.72
CA ASN A 235 -7.71 -5.15 -7.64
C ASN A 235 -8.46 -5.43 -6.34
N GLY A 236 -9.68 -5.94 -6.46
CA GLY A 236 -10.56 -6.23 -5.33
C GLY A 236 -11.39 -5.04 -4.82
N ASP A 237 -11.21 -3.82 -5.35
CA ASP A 237 -12.09 -2.68 -5.13
C ASP A 237 -12.90 -2.37 -6.40
N ALA A 238 -14.10 -2.93 -6.49
CA ALA A 238 -14.98 -2.74 -7.66
C ALA A 238 -15.44 -1.28 -7.82
N SER A 239 -15.39 -0.47 -6.76
CA SER A 239 -15.74 0.94 -6.82
C SER A 239 -14.62 1.81 -7.36
N LEU A 240 -13.36 1.35 -7.28
CA LEU A 240 -12.11 2.09 -7.50
C LEU A 240 -11.90 3.27 -6.52
N MET A 241 -12.81 3.48 -5.56
CA MET A 241 -12.91 4.71 -4.78
C MET A 241 -12.18 4.65 -3.44
N SER A 242 -11.86 3.47 -2.93
CA SER A 242 -11.36 3.31 -1.55
C SER A 242 -10.16 4.21 -1.25
N THR A 243 -9.14 4.18 -2.08
CA THR A 243 -7.93 4.99 -1.90
C THR A 243 -8.21 6.49 -2.04
N VAL A 244 -9.04 6.90 -3.02
CA VAL A 244 -9.34 8.32 -3.27
C VAL A 244 -10.17 8.90 -2.12
N LEU A 245 -11.16 8.18 -1.64
CA LEU A 245 -11.98 8.60 -0.49
C LEU A 245 -11.16 8.67 0.79
N TYR A 246 -10.35 7.64 1.07
CA TYR A 246 -9.46 7.65 2.24
C TYR A 246 -8.53 8.87 2.19
N SER A 247 -7.84 9.08 1.05
CA SER A 247 -6.94 10.20 0.84
C SER A 247 -7.65 11.56 1.08
N SER A 248 -8.85 11.73 0.54
CA SER A 248 -9.63 12.96 0.68
C SER A 248 -10.06 13.22 2.13
N ILE A 249 -10.54 12.20 2.83
CA ILE A 249 -11.02 12.34 4.21
C ILE A 249 -9.85 12.58 5.16
N VAL A 250 -8.84 11.73 5.11
CA VAL A 250 -7.72 11.72 6.06
C VAL A 250 -6.72 12.84 5.77
N GLY A 251 -6.53 13.19 4.51
CA GLY A 251 -5.63 14.27 4.08
C GLY A 251 -6.01 15.65 4.63
N SER A 252 -7.25 15.82 5.13
CA SER A 252 -7.66 17.03 5.85
C SER A 252 -7.13 17.09 7.30
N LYS A 253 -6.60 16.01 7.83
CA LYS A 253 -6.18 15.86 9.23
C LYS A 253 -4.69 15.61 9.39
N ILE A 254 -4.15 14.69 8.60
CA ILE A 254 -2.72 14.33 8.60
C ILE A 254 -2.18 14.29 7.19
N PRO A 255 -0.87 14.49 6.97
CA PRO A 255 -0.24 14.30 5.68
C PRO A 255 -0.54 12.91 5.13
N THR A 256 -1.22 12.86 3.99
CA THR A 256 -1.68 11.63 3.34
C THR A 256 -1.35 11.71 1.86
N PRO A 257 -0.84 10.64 1.22
CA PRO A 257 -0.62 10.64 -0.22
C PRO A 257 -1.90 11.00 -0.96
N ARG A 258 -1.84 12.04 -1.80
CA ARG A 258 -2.98 12.48 -2.62
C ARG A 258 -3.34 11.40 -3.62
N ALA A 259 -4.62 11.28 -3.92
CA ALA A 259 -5.11 10.31 -4.89
C ALA A 259 -6.23 10.89 -5.75
N ASN A 260 -6.24 10.52 -7.03
CA ASN A 260 -7.30 10.82 -7.99
C ASN A 260 -7.41 9.71 -9.04
N PHE A 261 -8.25 9.91 -10.03
CA PHE A 261 -8.42 8.94 -11.11
C PHE A 261 -7.72 9.40 -12.38
N MET A 262 -7.21 8.44 -13.15
CA MET A 262 -6.66 8.66 -14.49
C MET A 262 -7.10 7.56 -15.44
N ASN A 263 -7.48 7.92 -16.66
CA ASN A 263 -7.59 6.96 -17.75
C ASN A 263 -6.19 6.63 -18.27
N VAL A 264 -5.97 5.38 -18.64
CA VAL A 264 -4.72 4.94 -19.26
C VAL A 264 -5.00 4.30 -20.61
N VAL A 265 -4.31 4.78 -21.62
CA VAL A 265 -4.32 4.27 -22.98
C VAL A 265 -2.92 3.75 -23.28
N ILE A 266 -2.79 2.50 -23.71
CA ILE A 266 -1.50 1.88 -24.05
C ILE A 266 -1.56 1.43 -25.50
N ASN A 267 -0.63 1.90 -26.32
CA ASN A 267 -0.56 1.62 -27.76
C ASN A 267 -1.91 1.88 -28.48
N GLY A 268 -2.58 2.98 -28.10
CA GLY A 268 -3.87 3.38 -28.66
C GLY A 268 -5.08 2.58 -28.14
N GLU A 269 -4.91 1.67 -27.20
CA GLU A 269 -5.98 0.88 -26.60
C GLU A 269 -6.25 1.32 -25.15
N SER A 270 -7.52 1.55 -24.80
CA SER A 270 -7.92 1.95 -23.46
C SER A 270 -7.80 0.78 -22.47
N TRP A 271 -7.00 0.98 -21.42
CA TRP A 271 -6.89 0.07 -20.27
C TRP A 271 -7.79 0.51 -19.09
N GLY A 272 -8.60 1.55 -19.31
CA GLY A 272 -9.59 2.04 -18.37
C GLY A 272 -9.03 2.91 -17.26
N VAL A 273 -9.82 3.08 -16.19
CA VAL A 273 -9.53 3.99 -15.09
C VAL A 273 -8.60 3.33 -14.07
N TYR A 274 -7.56 4.05 -13.69
CA TYR A 274 -6.63 3.71 -12.61
C TYR A 274 -6.78 4.72 -11.47
N CYS A 275 -6.49 4.30 -10.25
CA CYS A 275 -6.27 5.21 -9.14
C CYS A 275 -4.81 5.66 -9.16
N ASN A 276 -4.57 6.96 -9.36
CA ASN A 276 -3.23 7.55 -9.30
C ASN A 276 -2.95 8.01 -7.88
N VAL A 277 -1.87 7.51 -7.26
CA VAL A 277 -1.52 7.78 -5.87
C VAL A 277 -0.14 8.44 -5.78
N GLU A 278 -0.04 9.51 -5.03
CA GLU A 278 1.21 10.23 -4.79
C GLU A 278 2.28 9.33 -4.17
N GLN A 279 3.49 9.45 -4.68
CA GLN A 279 4.63 8.70 -4.16
C GLN A 279 5.14 9.30 -2.85
N PHE A 280 5.27 8.47 -1.81
CA PHE A 280 5.95 8.84 -0.57
C PHE A 280 7.46 8.98 -0.82
N ASN A 281 7.88 10.17 -1.20
CA ASN A 281 9.26 10.51 -1.53
C ASN A 281 9.68 11.84 -0.89
N GLY A 282 10.85 12.36 -1.27
CA GLY A 282 11.32 13.65 -0.75
C GLY A 282 10.46 14.85 -1.16
N ASP A 283 9.72 14.77 -2.28
CA ASP A 283 8.83 15.85 -2.72
C ASP A 283 7.55 15.88 -1.89
N PHE A 284 6.97 14.71 -1.56
CA PHE A 284 5.89 14.58 -0.60
C PHE A 284 6.27 15.16 0.77
N VAL A 285 7.46 14.79 1.28
CA VAL A 285 7.95 15.29 2.58
C VAL A 285 8.14 16.79 2.53
N LYS A 286 8.72 17.33 1.43
CA LYS A 286 8.87 18.79 1.27
C LYS A 286 7.53 19.53 1.25
N ALA A 287 6.55 18.97 0.56
CA ALA A 287 5.22 19.57 0.45
C ALA A 287 4.49 19.67 1.80
N ASN A 288 4.66 18.65 2.67
CA ASN A 288 3.96 18.55 3.94
C ASN A 288 4.76 19.09 5.14
N TYR A 289 6.09 19.01 5.10
CA TYR A 289 6.95 19.37 6.23
C TYR A 289 7.98 20.47 5.89
N GLY A 290 7.93 21.06 4.70
CA GLY A 290 8.80 22.16 4.27
C GLY A 290 10.25 21.76 3.94
N THR A 291 10.64 20.51 4.11
CA THR A 291 12.01 20.02 3.91
C THR A 291 12.04 18.64 3.26
N LYS A 292 13.12 18.30 2.54
CA LYS A 292 13.38 16.93 2.06
C LYS A 292 14.27 16.11 3.01
N LYS A 293 14.77 16.76 4.08
CA LYS A 293 15.65 16.12 5.06
C LYS A 293 14.86 15.23 6.01
N GLY A 294 15.56 14.34 6.72
CA GLY A 294 14.97 13.39 7.66
C GLY A 294 15.02 11.95 7.14
N ALA A 295 14.67 11.02 7.99
CA ALA A 295 14.67 9.60 7.66
C ALA A 295 13.25 9.11 7.34
N ARG A 296 13.13 8.21 6.39
CA ARG A 296 11.85 7.67 5.91
C ARG A 296 11.91 6.16 5.84
N TRP A 297 10.88 5.51 6.34
CA TRP A 297 10.71 4.06 6.21
C TRP A 297 9.34 3.75 5.64
N LYS A 298 9.30 2.71 4.84
CA LYS A 298 8.08 2.05 4.39
C LYS A 298 7.94 0.74 5.14
N VAL A 299 6.74 0.47 5.61
CA VAL A 299 6.36 -0.82 6.19
C VAL A 299 5.45 -1.52 5.18
N HIS A 300 5.96 -2.61 4.61
CA HIS A 300 5.22 -3.36 3.61
C HIS A 300 4.08 -4.18 4.21
N GLY A 301 3.10 -4.51 3.37
CA GLY A 301 2.04 -5.44 3.71
C GLY A 301 2.59 -6.78 4.20
N SER A 302 2.19 -7.19 5.40
CA SER A 302 2.59 -8.45 5.99
C SER A 302 1.40 -9.25 6.49
N PRO A 303 1.14 -10.44 5.93
CA PRO A 303 0.11 -11.34 6.45
C PRO A 303 0.35 -11.79 7.90
N ARG A 304 1.58 -11.63 8.40
CA ARG A 304 1.98 -12.05 9.75
C ARG A 304 1.82 -10.95 10.79
N GLY A 305 1.59 -9.70 10.37
CA GLY A 305 1.49 -8.56 11.28
C GLY A 305 2.79 -8.26 12.03
N ASP A 306 3.94 -8.41 11.36
CA ASP A 306 5.25 -8.27 11.97
C ASP A 306 5.89 -6.89 11.80
N GLY A 307 5.23 -5.97 11.11
CA GLY A 307 5.68 -4.58 10.93
C GLY A 307 5.32 -3.62 12.06
N GLY A 308 4.77 -4.10 13.18
CA GLY A 308 4.46 -3.25 14.33
C GLY A 308 5.71 -2.66 14.96
N LEU A 309 5.55 -1.48 15.61
CA LEU A 309 6.62 -0.78 16.33
C LEU A 309 6.98 -1.48 17.64
N ARG A 310 7.39 -2.74 17.53
CA ARG A 310 7.82 -3.57 18.67
C ARG A 310 9.31 -3.40 18.93
N TYR A 311 9.69 -3.39 20.20
CA TYR A 311 11.08 -3.45 20.56
C TYR A 311 11.61 -4.89 20.43
N LEU A 312 12.61 -5.07 19.58
CA LEU A 312 13.20 -6.36 19.22
C LEU A 312 14.65 -6.49 19.71
N GLY A 313 15.08 -5.62 20.64
CA GLY A 313 16.45 -5.49 21.08
C GLY A 313 17.21 -4.39 20.32
N GLU A 314 18.50 -4.27 20.60
CA GLU A 314 19.37 -3.19 20.07
C GLU A 314 19.99 -3.54 18.72
N ASP A 315 19.82 -4.75 18.20
CA ASP A 315 20.33 -5.17 16.90
C ASP A 315 19.47 -4.58 15.77
N ILE A 316 20.10 -4.05 14.73
CA ILE A 316 19.45 -3.39 13.60
C ILE A 316 18.82 -4.41 12.63
N GLU A 317 19.43 -5.58 12.45
CA GLU A 317 19.01 -6.54 11.42
C GLU A 317 17.54 -7.01 11.55
N PRO A 318 16.99 -7.29 12.76
CA PRO A 318 15.57 -7.61 12.92
C PRO A 318 14.63 -6.49 12.46
N TYR A 319 15.07 -5.24 12.51
CA TYR A 319 14.28 -4.09 12.02
C TYR A 319 14.38 -3.95 10.49
N ARG A 320 15.56 -4.19 9.90
CA ARG A 320 15.75 -4.20 8.43
C ARG A 320 14.89 -5.24 7.73
N GLU A 321 14.53 -6.33 8.40
CA GLU A 321 13.62 -7.33 7.86
C GLU A 321 12.16 -6.85 7.75
N ARG A 322 11.79 -5.82 8.53
CA ARG A 322 10.40 -5.33 8.68
C ARG A 322 10.17 -3.95 8.10
N PHE A 323 11.19 -3.12 8.16
CA PHE A 323 11.14 -1.73 7.73
C PHE A 323 12.10 -1.51 6.57
N GLU A 324 11.62 -0.95 5.47
CA GLU A 324 12.45 -0.58 4.34
C GLU A 324 12.79 0.90 4.41
N ILE A 325 14.07 1.24 4.63
CA ILE A 325 14.49 2.64 4.63
C ILE A 325 14.44 3.22 3.20
N LYS A 326 13.75 4.35 3.04
CA LYS A 326 13.54 5.07 1.77
C LYS A 326 14.32 6.40 1.69
N SER A 327 15.15 6.67 2.66
CA SER A 327 16.14 7.76 2.70
C SER A 327 17.54 7.17 2.65
N LYS A 328 18.56 8.00 2.94
CA LYS A 328 19.92 7.47 3.14
C LYS A 328 19.89 6.40 4.24
N ASP A 329 20.43 5.23 3.93
CA ASP A 329 20.62 4.17 4.90
C ASP A 329 21.83 4.48 5.78
N ASP A 330 21.61 4.92 6.99
CA ASP A 330 22.62 5.20 7.98
C ASP A 330 22.25 4.60 9.34
N GLU A 331 23.25 4.24 10.12
CA GLU A 331 23.08 3.56 11.41
C GLU A 331 22.29 4.40 12.41
N GLN A 332 22.46 5.72 12.41
CA GLN A 332 21.75 6.60 13.34
C GLN A 332 20.26 6.58 13.13
N SER A 333 19.80 6.58 11.86
CA SER A 333 18.38 6.46 11.55
C SER A 333 17.76 5.18 12.12
N TRP A 334 18.47 4.07 12.03
CA TRP A 334 18.00 2.80 12.63
C TRP A 334 17.99 2.82 14.15
N ARG A 335 19.03 3.36 14.80
CA ARG A 335 19.06 3.53 16.25
C ARG A 335 17.93 4.40 16.77
N ASP A 336 17.60 5.46 16.04
CA ASP A 336 16.49 6.33 16.40
C ASP A 336 15.14 5.59 16.31
N LEU A 337 14.92 4.77 15.28
CA LEU A 337 13.71 3.93 15.17
C LEU A 337 13.65 2.90 16.30
N ILE A 338 14.77 2.27 16.65
CA ILE A 338 14.87 1.32 17.76
C ILE A 338 14.54 2.02 19.09
N ALA A 339 15.05 3.23 19.30
CA ALA A 339 14.76 4.02 20.49
C ALA A 339 13.27 4.35 20.61
N LEU A 340 12.60 4.73 19.52
CA LEU A 340 11.14 4.91 19.51
C LEU A 340 10.42 3.60 19.87
N CYS A 341 10.79 2.49 19.23
CA CYS A 341 10.20 1.19 19.55
C CYS A 341 10.38 0.82 21.02
N LYS A 342 11.58 1.03 21.58
CA LYS A 342 11.86 0.78 22.99
C LYS A 342 10.99 1.63 23.92
N LEU A 343 10.90 2.92 23.62
CA LEU A 343 10.11 3.86 24.39
C LEU A 343 8.63 3.44 24.41
N LEU A 344 8.06 3.08 23.23
CA LEU A 344 6.67 2.62 23.12
C LEU A 344 6.38 1.32 23.88
N ASN A 345 7.37 0.44 24.06
CA ASN A 345 7.14 -0.91 24.61
C ASN A 345 7.57 -1.04 26.09
N GLU A 346 8.51 -0.23 26.55
CA GLU A 346 9.09 -0.38 27.91
C GLU A 346 8.68 0.74 28.89
N THR A 347 8.11 1.86 28.37
CA THR A 347 7.65 2.94 29.24
C THR A 347 6.33 2.57 29.90
N PRO A 348 6.19 2.77 31.24
CA PRO A 348 4.90 2.65 31.92
C PRO A 348 3.82 3.54 31.30
N ALA A 349 2.56 3.06 31.27
CA ALA A 349 1.48 3.74 30.56
C ALA A 349 1.18 5.15 31.12
N ASP A 350 1.39 5.36 32.39
CA ASP A 350 1.21 6.64 33.07
C ASP A 350 2.31 7.67 32.81
N GLU A 351 3.47 7.23 32.29
CA GLU A 351 4.59 8.08 31.88
C GLU A 351 4.68 8.25 30.35
N LEU A 352 3.93 7.44 29.59
CA LEU A 352 4.16 7.26 28.15
C LEU A 352 3.93 8.56 27.36
N GLU A 353 2.88 9.31 27.65
CA GLU A 353 2.56 10.56 26.97
C GLU A 353 3.70 11.58 27.14
N ASP A 354 4.18 11.77 28.38
CA ASP A 354 5.27 12.70 28.68
C ASP A 354 6.58 12.30 27.98
N LYS A 355 6.87 11.01 27.91
CA LYS A 355 8.07 10.49 27.23
C LYS A 355 8.00 10.57 25.72
N LEU A 356 6.82 10.45 25.14
CA LEU A 356 6.60 10.59 23.70
C LEU A 356 6.57 12.04 23.22
N ASN A 357 6.32 12.97 24.13
CA ASN A 357 6.28 14.40 23.79
C ASN A 357 7.61 14.86 23.17
N GLY A 358 7.54 15.42 21.97
CA GLY A 358 8.73 15.81 21.19
C GLY A 358 9.49 14.66 20.51
N VAL A 359 9.04 13.41 20.66
CA VAL A 359 9.60 12.21 20.01
C VAL A 359 8.64 11.68 18.94
N LEU A 360 7.34 11.65 19.23
CA LEU A 360 6.30 11.21 18.32
C LEU A 360 5.26 12.30 18.16
N ASP A 361 4.78 12.53 16.95
CA ASP A 361 3.56 13.29 16.68
C ASP A 361 2.37 12.44 17.15
N ILE A 362 2.01 12.63 18.44
CA ILE A 362 0.97 11.85 19.12
C ILE A 362 -0.38 12.08 18.45
N ASP A 363 -0.74 13.32 18.19
CA ASP A 363 -2.02 13.67 17.54
C ASP A 363 -2.11 13.05 16.15
N GLY A 364 -1.04 13.16 15.35
CA GLY A 364 -0.98 12.55 14.03
C GLY A 364 -1.11 11.03 14.10
N ALA A 365 -0.44 10.37 15.05
CA ALA A 365 -0.54 8.92 15.24
C ALA A 365 -1.94 8.48 15.67
N LEU A 366 -2.61 9.24 16.55
CA LEU A 366 -4.00 8.98 16.95
C LEU A 366 -4.98 9.18 15.81
N TRP A 367 -4.79 10.23 14.98
CA TRP A 367 -5.60 10.43 13.76
C TRP A 367 -5.42 9.29 12.78
N PHE A 368 -4.18 8.82 12.57
CA PHE A 368 -3.89 7.67 11.71
C PHE A 368 -4.64 6.41 12.18
N LEU A 369 -4.54 6.07 13.46
CA LEU A 369 -5.21 4.90 14.03
C LEU A 369 -6.73 5.03 13.96
N ALA A 370 -7.27 6.21 14.31
CA ALA A 370 -8.70 6.47 14.24
C ALA A 370 -9.24 6.36 12.81
N ALA A 371 -8.51 6.87 11.83
CA ALA A 371 -8.87 6.79 10.42
C ALA A 371 -8.86 5.33 9.93
N ASP A 372 -7.81 4.57 10.21
CA ASP A 372 -7.69 3.17 9.82
C ASP A 372 -8.87 2.32 10.38
N ILE A 373 -9.25 2.56 11.64
CA ILE A 373 -10.36 1.86 12.28
C ILE A 373 -11.70 2.33 11.71
N ALA A 374 -11.94 3.65 11.66
CA ALA A 374 -13.23 4.20 11.25
C ALA A 374 -13.55 3.93 9.77
N LEU A 375 -12.54 3.94 8.92
CA LEU A 375 -12.65 3.66 7.48
C LEU A 375 -12.44 2.19 7.13
N ILE A 376 -12.31 1.33 8.14
CA ILE A 376 -12.17 -0.13 8.01
C ILE A 376 -11.06 -0.49 7.01
N ASN A 377 -9.85 0.05 7.23
CA ASN A 377 -8.70 -0.35 6.45
C ASN A 377 -8.25 -1.76 6.89
N SER A 378 -8.72 -2.79 6.19
CA SER A 378 -8.54 -4.18 6.59
C SER A 378 -7.12 -4.71 6.43
N ASP A 379 -6.25 -3.99 5.72
CA ASP A 379 -4.84 -4.32 5.52
C ASP A 379 -3.89 -3.44 6.36
N GLY A 380 -4.43 -2.38 6.97
CA GLY A 380 -3.68 -1.37 7.68
C GLY A 380 -3.13 -1.80 9.03
N TYR A 381 -2.59 -0.82 9.77
CA TYR A 381 -1.87 -1.03 11.02
C TYR A 381 -2.67 -1.78 12.09
N TRP A 382 -3.94 -1.41 12.31
CA TRP A 382 -4.77 -1.99 13.38
C TRP A 382 -5.10 -3.47 13.18
N THR A 383 -5.05 -3.96 11.93
CA THR A 383 -5.35 -5.36 11.58
C THR A 383 -4.10 -6.20 11.44
N ARG A 384 -3.09 -5.68 10.73
CA ARG A 384 -1.90 -6.42 10.32
C ARG A 384 -0.59 -5.78 10.75
N ALA A 385 -0.62 -4.63 11.41
CA ALA A 385 0.56 -3.84 11.73
C ALA A 385 1.48 -3.68 10.52
N SER A 386 0.89 -3.30 9.37
CA SER A 386 1.58 -3.16 8.07
C SER A 386 0.94 -2.05 7.23
N ASP A 387 1.45 -1.83 6.03
CA ASP A 387 0.94 -0.86 5.05
C ASP A 387 0.85 0.58 5.59
N TYR A 388 1.95 1.04 6.16
CA TYR A 388 2.11 2.43 6.59
C TYR A 388 3.53 2.93 6.33
N ASN A 389 3.71 4.24 6.46
CA ASN A 389 5.01 4.87 6.34
C ASN A 389 5.40 5.55 7.65
N ILE A 390 6.69 5.68 7.87
CA ILE A 390 7.26 6.41 9.01
C ILE A 390 8.17 7.50 8.45
N TYR A 391 8.05 8.70 8.98
CA TYR A 391 8.95 9.80 8.72
C TYR A 391 9.48 10.37 10.03
N LYS A 392 10.80 10.47 10.17
CA LYS A 392 11.46 11.20 11.24
C LYS A 392 11.97 12.52 10.68
N ASP A 393 11.47 13.61 11.19
CA ASP A 393 11.84 14.95 10.75
C ASP A 393 13.22 15.38 11.30
N PRO A 394 13.79 16.51 10.83
CA PRO A 394 15.06 17.02 11.32
C PRO A 394 15.06 17.48 12.78
N ALA A 395 13.88 17.74 13.36
CA ALA A 395 13.75 18.05 14.79
C ALA A 395 13.78 16.80 15.67
N GLY A 396 13.70 15.61 15.06
CA GLY A 396 13.74 14.31 15.75
C GLY A 396 12.36 13.71 16.00
N VAL A 397 11.28 14.37 15.54
CA VAL A 397 9.91 13.91 15.75
C VAL A 397 9.54 12.87 14.68
N PHE A 398 8.96 11.76 15.12
CA PHE A 398 8.43 10.73 14.26
C PHE A 398 6.98 11.00 13.89
N HIS A 399 6.64 10.76 12.62
CA HIS A 399 5.30 10.85 12.06
C HIS A 399 4.90 9.53 11.43
N VAL A 400 3.70 9.04 11.73
CA VAL A 400 3.12 7.84 11.14
C VAL A 400 2.14 8.27 10.06
N LEU A 401 2.27 7.71 8.86
CA LEU A 401 1.57 8.17 7.66
C LEU A 401 0.89 7.00 6.95
N PRO A 402 -0.31 7.19 6.37
CA PRO A 402 -1.01 6.15 5.63
C PRO A 402 -0.22 5.66 4.40
N HIS A 403 -0.37 4.38 4.10
CA HIS A 403 0.09 3.76 2.87
C HIS A 403 -0.85 2.63 2.48
N ASP A 404 -1.03 2.42 1.16
CA ASP A 404 -1.84 1.35 0.55
C ASP A 404 -3.27 1.26 1.11
N MET A 405 -4.04 2.36 0.96
CA MET A 405 -5.39 2.51 1.48
C MET A 405 -6.46 1.80 0.62
N ASN A 406 -6.07 0.91 -0.28
CA ASN A 406 -6.97 0.29 -1.26
C ASN A 406 -7.94 -0.74 -0.65
N GLU A 407 -7.68 -1.20 0.57
CA GLU A 407 -8.52 -2.12 1.32
C GLU A 407 -9.42 -1.45 2.37
N SER A 408 -9.56 -0.12 2.29
CA SER A 408 -10.49 0.66 3.12
C SER A 408 -11.95 0.51 2.65
N PHE A 409 -12.89 0.80 3.55
CA PHE A 409 -14.35 0.72 3.32
C PHE A 409 -14.87 -0.66 2.97
N ARG A 410 -14.09 -1.70 3.20
CA ARG A 410 -14.55 -3.07 2.97
C ARG A 410 -15.32 -3.56 4.19
N PRO A 411 -16.48 -4.24 3.98
CA PRO A 411 -17.09 -4.95 5.08
C PRO A 411 -16.05 -5.94 5.63
N THR A 412 -15.89 -5.95 6.96
CA THR A 412 -15.11 -6.98 7.63
C THR A 412 -15.56 -8.32 7.08
N ARG A 413 -14.72 -9.05 6.40
CA ARG A 413 -14.96 -10.45 6.11
C ARG A 413 -15.19 -11.08 7.47
N GLY A 414 -16.47 -11.37 7.77
CA GLY A 414 -16.86 -12.06 9.00
C GLY A 414 -15.95 -13.27 9.11
N GLY A 415 -15.21 -13.37 10.23
CA GLY A 415 -14.20 -14.39 10.46
C GLY A 415 -14.77 -15.76 10.14
N GLY A 416 -14.49 -16.23 8.95
CA GLY A 416 -14.58 -17.62 8.59
C GLY A 416 -13.45 -18.33 9.31
N GLY A 417 -13.63 -18.59 10.62
CA GLY A 417 -12.82 -19.55 11.31
C GLY A 417 -12.89 -20.88 10.54
N PRO A 418 -11.82 -21.71 10.58
CA PRO A 418 -11.84 -23.02 9.97
C PRO A 418 -12.87 -23.89 10.69
N GLY A 419 -14.14 -23.97 10.18
CA GLY A 419 -15.14 -24.83 10.77
C GLY A 419 -16.61 -24.48 10.53
N GLY A 420 -16.95 -23.55 9.66
CA GLY A 420 -18.34 -23.27 9.30
C GLY A 420 -18.87 -24.11 8.14
N GLY A 421 -19.02 -25.42 8.30
CA GLY A 421 -19.86 -26.28 7.46
C GLY A 421 -21.32 -25.92 7.70
N GLY A 422 -21.97 -25.19 6.78
CA GLY A 422 -23.41 -25.00 6.82
C GLY A 422 -24.16 -26.31 6.62
N PRO A 423 -25.29 -26.53 7.31
CA PRO A 423 -26.08 -27.74 7.13
C PRO A 423 -26.73 -27.73 5.75
N GLY A 424 -26.55 -28.82 5.02
CA GLY A 424 -27.21 -29.06 3.76
C GLY A 424 -28.71 -29.09 3.96
N GLY A 425 -29.41 -28.17 3.31
CA GLY A 425 -30.84 -28.23 3.13
C GLY A 425 -31.18 -29.20 2.00
N GLY A 426 -31.60 -30.41 2.34
CA GLY A 426 -32.30 -31.29 1.43
C GLY A 426 -33.78 -30.93 1.49
N GLY A 427 -34.41 -30.90 0.33
CA GLY A 427 -35.81 -30.75 0.08
C GLY A 427 -36.03 -30.57 -1.41
#